data_da50480c294021c5708fb9eda42d968b
#
_entry.id   da50480c294021c5708fb9eda42d968b
#
_cell.length_a   1.000
_cell.length_b   1.000
_cell.length_c   1.000
_cell.angle_alpha   90.00
_cell.angle_beta   90.00
_cell.angle_gamma   90.00
#
_symmetry.space_group_name_H-M   'P 1'
#
loop_
_entity.id
_entity.type
_entity.pdbx_description
1 polymer ?
#
loop_
_entity_poly.entity_id
_entity_poly.type
_entity_poly.pdbx_seq_one_letter_code
_entity_poly.pdbx_strand_id
1 'polypeptide(L)'
;MALFRPATVFPVLLAMLVATALPQDAAAAGAKDGSHGAAEHAQAEGERAEGAEESEQKPQRRQLSYQPLPIEGIQPWVLLRDLQLLQDTLVNGKASALEQYRQEILVVGARMKRADWSVWNNQRNLDAAAVFVLIGGDPLVAEIALKATTLSEGDTLPLRIAKAYADKDMKAAERFFSGFSPLDYPPSMRGQFAFAASIVVGNADMAKAEKLLNTSRRLAVGTLIEETALRRLVQIAGMKKDARQLSRVVRNYNERFSNSPYFGDFVRVFYQSSLLITEQDFPLIEPQLREVITRLSPEKQLKVVSLIAQKAVGLGRLPLARWAADTGLALTASNSAVEHRLNLYRAAALLPNRETMDEAKMLLGGISREKLDHNHIRLLDAVTELAGRLGFDFQQREEAPRIKTAMLGRMAGKQMADAQTKEGIADEVATESQKVIARRDALFEQLNELEPVELK
;
A
#
# COMPACT_ATOMS: atom_id res chain seq x y z
N MET A 1 21.96 9.23 22.16
CA MET A 1 22.32 9.07 20.73
C MET A 1 22.48 7.59 20.45
N ALA A 2 21.40 6.88 20.16
CA ALA A 2 21.43 5.48 19.76
C ALA A 2 20.96 5.42 18.31
N LEU A 3 21.88 5.02 17.44
CA LEU A 3 21.74 4.87 16.01
C LEU A 3 20.63 3.85 15.70
N PHE A 4 19.53 4.31 15.18
CA PHE A 4 18.55 3.49 14.50
C PHE A 4 19.24 2.81 13.33
N ARG A 5 19.53 1.53 13.44
CA ARG A 5 19.79 0.68 12.29
C ARG A 5 18.45 0.52 11.56
N PRO A 6 18.33 0.90 10.28
CA PRO A 6 17.14 0.57 9.51
C PRO A 6 17.11 -0.94 9.33
N ALA A 7 16.14 -1.57 9.97
CA ALA A 7 15.83 -2.97 9.73
C ALA A 7 15.56 -3.17 8.24
N THR A 8 16.24 -4.16 7.70
CA THR A 8 16.19 -4.68 6.34
C THR A 8 14.76 -5.07 5.93
N VAL A 9 13.98 -4.12 5.43
CA VAL A 9 12.60 -4.33 4.91
C VAL A 9 12.57 -4.37 3.38
N PHE A 10 13.70 -4.51 2.68
CA PHE A 10 13.80 -4.20 1.26
C PHE A 10 14.14 -5.34 0.28
N PRO A 11 13.80 -6.60 0.44
CA PRO A 11 13.89 -7.49 -0.73
C PRO A 11 12.65 -8.30 -1.10
N VAL A 12 11.42 -7.93 -0.68
CA VAL A 12 10.31 -8.91 -0.76
C VAL A 12 9.31 -8.65 -1.90
N LEU A 13 9.34 -7.53 -2.64
CA LEU A 13 8.19 -7.13 -3.45
C LEU A 13 8.17 -7.60 -4.92
N LEU A 14 9.26 -8.06 -5.50
CA LEU A 14 9.19 -8.71 -6.83
C LEU A 14 8.92 -10.21 -6.70
N ALA A 15 9.33 -10.84 -5.60
CA ALA A 15 8.96 -12.22 -5.26
C ALA A 15 7.46 -12.37 -4.88
N MET A 16 6.77 -11.30 -4.49
CA MET A 16 5.33 -11.32 -4.20
C MET A 16 4.43 -11.39 -5.44
N LEU A 17 4.97 -11.24 -6.63
CA LEU A 17 4.22 -11.57 -7.86
C LEU A 17 3.97 -13.08 -7.99
N VAL A 18 4.72 -13.93 -7.27
CA VAL A 18 4.68 -15.39 -7.41
C VAL A 18 4.49 -16.15 -6.08
N ALA A 19 4.70 -15.53 -4.92
CA ALA A 19 4.80 -16.27 -3.65
C ALA A 19 3.82 -15.78 -2.57
N THR A 20 2.53 -16.04 -2.72
CA THR A 20 1.61 -16.28 -1.61
C THR A 20 0.51 -17.23 -2.05
N ALA A 21 0.83 -18.50 -2.14
CA ALA A 21 -0.16 -19.56 -2.08
C ALA A 21 0.35 -20.60 -1.08
N LEU A 22 -0.12 -20.50 0.16
CA LEU A 22 -0.18 -21.66 1.06
C LEU A 22 -1.42 -22.47 0.68
N PRO A 23 -1.38 -23.80 0.75
CA PRO A 23 -2.47 -24.66 0.31
C PRO A 23 -3.68 -24.49 1.24
N GLN A 24 -4.86 -24.25 0.65
CA GLN A 24 -6.11 -24.44 1.34
C GLN A 24 -6.45 -25.93 1.32
N ASP A 25 -6.53 -26.53 2.49
CA ASP A 25 -7.10 -27.84 2.70
C ASP A 25 -8.56 -27.88 2.24
N ALA A 26 -8.83 -28.80 1.32
CA ALA A 26 -10.17 -29.15 0.87
C ALA A 26 -10.88 -29.92 1.94
N ALA A 27 -11.94 -29.37 2.53
CA ALA A 27 -12.95 -30.13 3.24
C ALA A 27 -14.18 -30.29 2.35
N ALA A 28 -14.35 -31.48 1.86
CA ALA A 28 -15.52 -31.96 1.12
C ALA A 28 -16.68 -32.28 2.08
N ALA A 29 -17.89 -31.86 1.71
CA ALA A 29 -19.18 -32.50 2.03
C ALA A 29 -20.17 -31.90 1.03
N GLY A 30 -20.74 -32.61 0.12
CA GLY A 30 -21.52 -33.82 0.26
C GLY A 30 -22.98 -33.52 -0.01
N ALA A 31 -23.39 -33.88 -1.21
CA ALA A 31 -24.61 -34.59 -1.53
C ALA A 31 -25.96 -33.86 -1.78
N LYS A 32 -26.44 -34.13 -2.95
CA LYS A 32 -27.73 -34.70 -3.37
C LYS A 32 -28.84 -33.82 -3.92
N ASP A 33 -29.10 -34.07 -5.21
CA ASP A 33 -30.31 -34.58 -5.87
C ASP A 33 -31.59 -33.76 -5.92
N GLY A 34 -32.16 -33.76 -7.14
CA GLY A 34 -33.59 -33.58 -7.46
C GLY A 34 -33.79 -32.66 -8.68
N SER A 35 -33.75 -33.08 -9.87
CA SER A 35 -34.64 -33.70 -10.85
C SER A 35 -35.89 -32.87 -11.20
N HIS A 36 -36.11 -32.75 -12.55
CA HIS A 36 -37.35 -32.57 -13.32
C HIS A 36 -37.99 -31.17 -13.35
N GLY A 37 -38.33 -30.65 -14.46
CA GLY A 37 -39.20 -31.07 -15.52
C GLY A 37 -39.29 -30.02 -16.62
N ALA A 38 -39.64 -30.56 -17.74
CA ALA A 38 -39.79 -29.99 -19.05
C ALA A 38 -41.14 -29.24 -19.27
N ALA A 39 -41.21 -28.68 -20.46
CA ALA A 39 -42.36 -28.36 -21.32
C ALA A 39 -42.57 -26.86 -21.54
N GLU A 40 -42.37 -26.35 -22.71
CA GLU A 40 -43.14 -26.42 -23.98
C GLU A 40 -44.21 -25.33 -24.14
N HIS A 41 -44.16 -24.70 -25.30
CA HIS A 41 -45.22 -23.99 -26.08
C HIS A 41 -45.59 -22.57 -25.59
N ALA A 42 -45.87 -21.61 -26.43
CA ALA A 42 -46.23 -21.55 -27.85
C ALA A 42 -46.14 -20.11 -28.36
N GLN A 43 -46.07 -20.00 -29.66
CA GLN A 43 -46.27 -18.89 -30.58
C GLN A 43 -47.39 -17.91 -30.23
N ALA A 44 -47.23 -16.63 -30.58
CA ALA A 44 -48.16 -15.94 -31.46
C ALA A 44 -47.65 -14.56 -31.87
N GLU A 45 -47.87 -14.24 -33.10
CA GLU A 45 -47.63 -13.08 -33.92
C GLU A 45 -48.28 -11.78 -33.41
N GLY A 46 -47.69 -10.64 -33.79
CA GLY A 46 -48.33 -9.33 -33.71
C GLY A 46 -47.44 -8.22 -34.23
N GLU A 47 -47.76 -7.78 -35.44
CA GLU A 47 -47.11 -6.75 -36.26
C GLU A 47 -47.18 -5.32 -35.69
N ARG A 48 -46.18 -4.52 -36.15
CA ARG A 48 -46.15 -3.07 -36.44
C ARG A 48 -46.03 -2.06 -35.29
N ALA A 49 -44.92 -1.33 -35.28
CA ALA A 49 -44.87 0.06 -35.78
C ALA A 49 -43.47 0.65 -35.67
N GLU A 50 -43.14 1.46 -36.67
CA GLU A 50 -41.91 2.23 -36.88
C GLU A 50 -41.59 3.18 -35.74
N GLY A 51 -40.30 3.23 -35.35
CA GLY A 51 -39.70 4.26 -34.52
C GLY A 51 -38.18 4.17 -34.67
N ALA A 52 -37.61 5.01 -35.52
CA ALA A 52 -36.17 5.13 -35.71
C ALA A 52 -35.56 5.71 -34.46
N GLU A 53 -34.92 4.87 -33.64
CA GLU A 53 -33.97 5.32 -32.63
C GLU A 53 -32.55 5.01 -33.13
N GLU A 54 -31.80 6.08 -33.38
CA GLU A 54 -30.36 6.04 -33.60
C GLU A 54 -29.70 5.34 -32.41
N SER A 55 -29.36 4.08 -32.56
CA SER A 55 -28.55 3.36 -31.61
C SER A 55 -27.10 3.88 -31.68
N GLU A 56 -26.70 4.72 -30.76
CA GLU A 56 -25.28 4.96 -30.45
C GLU A 56 -24.61 3.61 -30.18
N GLN A 57 -23.98 3.04 -31.18
CA GLN A 57 -23.10 1.89 -31.03
C GLN A 57 -21.87 2.34 -30.22
N LYS A 58 -21.90 2.10 -28.90
CA LYS A 58 -20.69 2.10 -28.07
C LYS A 58 -19.65 1.18 -28.72
N PRO A 59 -18.41 1.65 -28.95
CA PRO A 59 -17.40 0.82 -29.59
C PRO A 59 -17.20 -0.45 -28.76
N GLN A 60 -17.55 -1.58 -29.34
CA GLN A 60 -17.26 -2.91 -28.79
C GLN A 60 -15.74 -3.02 -28.66
N ARG A 61 -15.22 -2.95 -27.43
CA ARG A 61 -13.84 -3.31 -27.14
C ARG A 61 -13.62 -4.74 -27.65
N ARG A 62 -12.78 -4.90 -28.68
CA ARG A 62 -12.32 -6.22 -29.13
C ARG A 62 -11.84 -7.01 -27.92
N GLN A 63 -12.52 -8.08 -27.57
CA GLN A 63 -12.00 -9.09 -26.67
C GLN A 63 -10.88 -9.79 -27.42
N LEU A 64 -9.62 -9.44 -27.07
CA LEU A 64 -8.45 -10.20 -27.52
C LEU A 64 -8.52 -11.54 -26.82
N SER A 65 -9.03 -12.57 -27.52
CA SER A 65 -8.88 -13.94 -27.07
C SER A 65 -7.43 -14.34 -27.26
N TYR A 66 -6.75 -14.68 -26.16
CA TYR A 66 -5.41 -15.25 -26.20
C TYR A 66 -5.47 -16.63 -26.87
N GLN A 67 -4.88 -16.76 -28.04
CA GLN A 67 -4.58 -18.05 -28.67
C GLN A 67 -3.06 -18.22 -28.72
N PRO A 68 -2.51 -19.27 -28.08
CA PRO A 68 -1.09 -19.56 -28.20
C PRO A 68 -0.73 -19.87 -29.65
N LEU A 69 0.31 -19.20 -30.18
CA LEU A 69 0.81 -19.45 -31.54
C LEU A 69 1.40 -20.87 -31.65
N PRO A 70 1.18 -21.57 -32.79
CA PRO A 70 1.80 -22.87 -33.03
C PRO A 70 3.32 -22.74 -33.04
N ILE A 71 3.97 -23.72 -32.43
CA ILE A 71 5.41 -23.72 -32.12
C ILE A 71 6.19 -24.39 -33.24
N GLU A 72 6.48 -23.69 -34.32
CA GLU A 72 7.63 -24.01 -35.14
C GLU A 72 8.79 -23.09 -34.77
N GLY A 73 9.74 -23.60 -34.00
CA GLY A 73 10.89 -22.86 -33.51
C GLY A 73 10.54 -21.91 -32.37
N ILE A 74 10.74 -22.34 -31.11
CA ILE A 74 10.47 -21.53 -29.91
C ILE A 74 11.35 -20.29 -29.94
N GLN A 75 10.75 -19.13 -30.21
CA GLN A 75 11.44 -17.84 -30.15
C GLN A 75 11.14 -17.17 -28.81
N PRO A 76 12.11 -16.99 -27.91
CA PRO A 76 11.94 -16.36 -26.60
C PRO A 76 11.19 -15.02 -26.63
N TRP A 77 11.45 -14.17 -27.62
CA TRP A 77 10.78 -12.89 -27.74
C TRP A 77 9.27 -13.01 -28.05
N VAL A 78 8.83 -14.06 -28.73
CA VAL A 78 7.41 -14.33 -28.98
C VAL A 78 6.73 -14.75 -27.70
N LEU A 79 7.34 -15.67 -26.95
CA LEU A 79 6.83 -16.12 -25.66
C LEU A 79 6.70 -14.98 -24.66
N LEU A 80 7.68 -14.08 -24.60
CA LEU A 80 7.63 -12.90 -23.75
C LEU A 80 6.48 -11.97 -24.16
N ARG A 81 6.33 -11.70 -25.45
CA ARG A 81 5.24 -10.83 -25.96
C ARG A 81 3.87 -11.37 -25.56
N ASP A 82 3.65 -12.67 -25.68
CA ASP A 82 2.38 -13.30 -25.35
C ASP A 82 2.12 -13.21 -23.83
N LEU A 83 3.15 -13.38 -23.00
CA LEU A 83 3.08 -13.16 -21.56
C LEU A 83 2.77 -11.70 -21.20
N GLN A 84 3.34 -10.73 -21.93
CA GLN A 84 3.06 -9.30 -21.72
C GLN A 84 1.61 -8.93 -22.09
N LEU A 85 1.06 -9.53 -23.18
CA LEU A 85 -0.36 -9.34 -23.51
C LEU A 85 -1.28 -9.86 -22.40
N LEU A 86 -0.90 -10.94 -21.73
CA LEU A 86 -1.61 -11.42 -20.55
C LEU A 86 -1.49 -10.47 -19.37
N GLN A 87 -0.31 -9.86 -19.14
CA GLN A 87 -0.14 -8.80 -18.13
C GLN A 87 -1.05 -7.59 -18.42
N ASP A 88 -1.23 -7.20 -19.65
CA ASP A 88 -2.13 -6.11 -20.03
C ASP A 88 -3.60 -6.44 -19.71
N THR A 89 -4.00 -7.71 -19.81
CA THR A 89 -5.34 -8.14 -19.37
C THR A 89 -5.51 -8.09 -17.86
N LEU A 90 -4.44 -8.36 -17.09
CA LEU A 90 -4.42 -8.21 -15.63
C LEU A 90 -4.66 -6.76 -15.21
N VAL A 91 -3.90 -5.84 -15.77
CA VAL A 91 -3.99 -4.40 -15.48
C VAL A 91 -5.40 -3.86 -15.77
N ASN A 92 -6.06 -4.42 -16.79
CA ASN A 92 -7.45 -4.07 -17.15
C ASN A 92 -8.54 -4.72 -16.28
N GLY A 93 -8.15 -5.41 -15.18
CA GLY A 93 -9.08 -5.82 -14.12
C GLY A 93 -9.71 -7.20 -14.25
N LYS A 94 -9.18 -8.09 -15.11
CA LYS A 94 -9.65 -9.48 -15.16
C LYS A 94 -8.97 -10.30 -14.06
N ALA A 95 -9.63 -10.45 -12.91
CA ALA A 95 -9.08 -11.18 -11.76
C ALA A 95 -8.70 -12.64 -12.10
N SER A 96 -9.44 -13.31 -13.00
CA SER A 96 -9.11 -14.65 -13.50
C SER A 96 -7.79 -14.71 -14.27
N ALA A 97 -7.33 -13.59 -14.83
CA ALA A 97 -6.05 -13.54 -15.55
C ALA A 97 -4.84 -13.63 -14.59
N LEU A 98 -5.01 -13.40 -13.29
CA LEU A 98 -3.90 -13.51 -12.33
C LEU A 98 -3.43 -14.95 -12.17
N GLU A 99 -4.35 -15.89 -12.03
CA GLU A 99 -3.99 -17.31 -11.93
C GLU A 99 -3.44 -17.82 -13.27
N GLN A 100 -4.07 -17.42 -14.38
CA GLN A 100 -3.56 -17.73 -15.71
C GLN A 100 -2.13 -17.19 -15.93
N TYR A 101 -1.85 -15.96 -15.49
CA TYR A 101 -0.51 -15.39 -15.57
C TYR A 101 0.52 -16.16 -14.74
N ARG A 102 0.14 -16.58 -13.52
CA ARG A 102 1.02 -17.40 -12.66
C ARG A 102 1.39 -18.75 -13.30
N GLN A 103 0.45 -19.36 -13.96
CA GLN A 103 0.70 -20.61 -14.69
C GLN A 103 1.52 -20.36 -15.95
N GLU A 104 1.20 -19.33 -16.72
CA GLU A 104 1.85 -19.06 -18.00
C GLU A 104 3.32 -18.66 -17.84
N ILE A 105 3.69 -17.91 -16.79
CA ILE A 105 5.10 -17.56 -16.55
C ILE A 105 5.97 -18.81 -16.31
N LEU A 106 5.43 -19.85 -15.67
CA LEU A 106 6.12 -21.14 -15.49
C LEU A 106 6.25 -21.88 -16.81
N VAL A 107 5.18 -21.90 -17.61
CA VAL A 107 5.17 -22.55 -18.94
C VAL A 107 6.15 -21.86 -19.88
N VAL A 108 6.15 -20.54 -19.93
CA VAL A 108 7.08 -19.74 -20.73
C VAL A 108 8.52 -20.02 -20.29
N GLY A 109 8.81 -20.05 -19.00
CA GLY A 109 10.14 -20.40 -18.49
C GLY A 109 10.58 -21.80 -18.90
N ALA A 110 9.68 -22.79 -18.82
CA ALA A 110 9.97 -24.16 -19.25
C ALA A 110 10.25 -24.26 -20.76
N ARG A 111 9.48 -23.50 -21.56
CA ARG A 111 9.69 -23.44 -23.02
C ARG A 111 11.00 -22.75 -23.40
N MET A 112 11.32 -21.61 -22.77
CA MET A 112 12.59 -20.92 -22.99
C MET A 112 13.81 -21.81 -22.65
N LYS A 113 13.76 -22.58 -21.58
CA LYS A 113 14.83 -23.49 -21.18
C LYS A 113 15.04 -24.65 -22.18
N ARG A 114 14.00 -25.00 -22.94
CA ARG A 114 14.04 -26.06 -23.97
C ARG A 114 14.26 -25.52 -25.38
N ALA A 115 14.41 -24.22 -25.57
CA ALA A 115 14.67 -23.64 -26.87
C ALA A 115 16.02 -24.12 -27.43
N ASP A 116 16.09 -24.24 -28.76
CA ASP A 116 17.34 -24.55 -29.43
C ASP A 116 18.43 -23.54 -29.08
N TRP A 117 19.67 -24.01 -28.87
CA TRP A 117 20.75 -23.13 -28.42
C TRP A 117 21.09 -22.04 -29.43
N SER A 118 20.86 -22.26 -30.71
CA SER A 118 21.12 -21.28 -31.78
C SER A 118 20.21 -20.03 -31.66
N VAL A 119 19.02 -20.15 -31.03
CA VAL A 119 18.13 -19.00 -30.86
C VAL A 119 18.74 -17.92 -29.97
N TRP A 120 19.68 -18.30 -29.09
CA TRP A 120 20.34 -17.37 -28.17
C TRP A 120 21.41 -16.48 -28.84
N ASN A 121 21.76 -16.76 -30.12
CA ASN A 121 22.59 -15.88 -30.92
C ASN A 121 21.82 -14.72 -31.58
N ASN A 122 20.56 -14.56 -31.25
CA ASN A 122 19.72 -13.43 -31.64
C ASN A 122 19.56 -12.47 -30.47
N GLN A 123 20.00 -11.23 -30.65
CA GLN A 123 19.93 -10.15 -29.62
C GLN A 123 18.51 -10.01 -29.06
N ARG A 124 17.49 -10.05 -29.92
CA ARG A 124 16.09 -9.92 -29.49
C ARG A 124 15.66 -11.02 -28.52
N ASN A 125 16.22 -12.22 -28.63
CA ASN A 125 15.93 -13.33 -27.72
C ASN A 125 16.66 -13.14 -26.37
N LEU A 126 17.89 -12.63 -26.37
CA LEU A 126 18.61 -12.28 -25.13
C LEU A 126 17.90 -11.14 -24.38
N ASP A 127 17.46 -10.11 -25.10
CA ASP A 127 16.70 -9.02 -24.54
C ASP A 127 15.39 -9.51 -23.91
N ALA A 128 14.70 -10.41 -24.59
CA ALA A 128 13.48 -11.04 -24.08
C ALA A 128 13.73 -11.88 -22.83
N ALA A 129 14.81 -12.65 -22.78
CA ALA A 129 15.21 -13.40 -21.60
C ALA A 129 15.51 -12.47 -20.41
N ALA A 130 16.20 -11.34 -20.66
CA ALA A 130 16.48 -10.34 -19.64
C ALA A 130 15.19 -9.76 -19.05
N VAL A 131 14.23 -9.34 -19.89
CA VAL A 131 12.92 -8.84 -19.45
C VAL A 131 12.14 -9.92 -18.71
N PHE A 132 12.12 -11.16 -19.24
CA PHE A 132 11.45 -12.29 -18.60
C PHE A 132 11.92 -12.51 -17.16
N VAL A 133 13.24 -12.51 -16.95
CA VAL A 133 13.84 -12.66 -15.61
C VAL A 133 13.49 -11.48 -14.71
N LEU A 134 13.52 -10.25 -15.22
CA LEU A 134 13.18 -9.04 -14.43
C LEU A 134 11.72 -8.99 -14.00
N ILE A 135 10.81 -9.60 -14.75
CA ILE A 135 9.37 -9.64 -14.38
C ILE A 135 9.02 -10.85 -13.49
N GLY A 136 10.01 -11.58 -12.99
CA GLY A 136 9.84 -12.69 -12.05
C GLY A 136 9.91 -14.07 -12.68
N GLY A 137 10.38 -14.18 -13.93
CA GLY A 137 10.66 -15.45 -14.59
C GLY A 137 11.86 -16.19 -13.99
N ASP A 138 11.99 -17.47 -14.32
CA ASP A 138 13.05 -18.36 -13.82
C ASP A 138 14.45 -17.86 -14.22
N PRO A 139 15.34 -17.53 -13.26
CA PRO A 139 16.70 -17.06 -13.55
C PRO A 139 17.57 -18.08 -14.33
N LEU A 140 17.23 -19.36 -14.27
CA LEU A 140 17.92 -20.40 -15.03
C LEU A 140 17.85 -20.17 -16.55
N VAL A 141 16.81 -19.47 -17.03
CA VAL A 141 16.73 -19.05 -18.44
C VAL A 141 17.91 -18.15 -18.81
N ALA A 142 18.27 -17.20 -17.95
CA ALA A 142 19.43 -16.34 -18.20
C ALA A 142 20.74 -17.13 -18.18
N GLU A 143 20.87 -18.08 -17.28
CA GLU A 143 22.09 -18.93 -17.21
C GLU A 143 22.28 -19.77 -18.48
N ILE A 144 21.20 -20.41 -18.95
CA ILE A 144 21.24 -21.20 -20.19
C ILE A 144 21.56 -20.30 -21.39
N ALA A 145 20.89 -19.15 -21.51
CA ALA A 145 21.11 -18.23 -22.61
C ALA A 145 22.55 -17.68 -22.64
N LEU A 146 23.13 -17.35 -21.48
CA LEU A 146 24.52 -16.90 -21.37
C LEU A 146 25.55 -17.99 -21.71
N LYS A 147 25.23 -19.26 -21.45
CA LYS A 147 26.08 -20.39 -21.83
C LYS A 147 25.99 -20.73 -23.32
N ALA A 148 24.81 -20.51 -23.90
CA ALA A 148 24.53 -20.91 -25.28
C ALA A 148 24.93 -19.86 -26.32
N THR A 149 24.93 -18.57 -25.95
CA THR A 149 25.20 -17.46 -26.89
C THR A 149 26.69 -17.34 -27.21
N THR A 150 26.96 -16.92 -28.44
CA THR A 150 28.29 -16.50 -28.91
C THR A 150 28.43 -14.99 -29.08
N LEU A 151 27.38 -14.23 -28.70
CA LEU A 151 27.39 -12.79 -28.79
C LEU A 151 28.36 -12.16 -27.78
N SER A 152 28.73 -10.89 -28.02
CA SER A 152 29.73 -10.19 -27.23
C SER A 152 29.28 -9.94 -25.78
N GLU A 153 30.24 -9.58 -24.92
CA GLU A 153 29.93 -9.17 -23.54
C GLU A 153 29.00 -7.97 -23.46
N GLY A 154 29.14 -7.02 -24.39
CA GLY A 154 28.26 -5.85 -24.49
C GLY A 154 26.81 -6.25 -24.81
N ASP A 155 26.63 -7.16 -25.74
CA ASP A 155 25.31 -7.66 -26.15
C ASP A 155 24.64 -8.48 -25.04
N THR A 156 25.42 -9.19 -24.23
CA THR A 156 24.91 -10.00 -23.11
C THR A 156 24.73 -9.20 -21.82
N LEU A 157 25.20 -7.96 -21.76
CA LEU A 157 25.16 -7.13 -20.54
C LEU A 157 23.76 -7.00 -19.94
N PRO A 158 22.68 -6.73 -20.71
CA PRO A 158 21.31 -6.67 -20.15
C PRO A 158 20.92 -7.95 -19.43
N LEU A 159 21.24 -9.12 -20.01
CA LEU A 159 20.91 -10.40 -19.42
C LEU A 159 21.72 -10.69 -18.14
N ARG A 160 23.00 -10.30 -18.10
CA ARG A 160 23.84 -10.40 -16.89
C ARG A 160 23.31 -9.52 -15.77
N ILE A 161 22.84 -8.31 -16.07
CA ILE A 161 22.20 -7.42 -15.11
C ILE A 161 20.92 -8.06 -14.55
N ALA A 162 20.06 -8.57 -15.44
CA ALA A 162 18.82 -9.22 -15.03
C ALA A 162 19.08 -10.45 -14.14
N LYS A 163 20.09 -11.25 -14.47
CA LYS A 163 20.49 -12.40 -13.66
C LYS A 163 21.00 -11.97 -12.29
N ALA A 164 21.92 -11.02 -12.20
CA ALA A 164 22.45 -10.52 -10.93
C ALA A 164 21.34 -9.98 -10.01
N TYR A 165 20.37 -9.26 -10.60
CA TYR A 165 19.19 -8.79 -9.90
C TYR A 165 18.33 -9.93 -9.35
N ALA A 166 18.04 -10.94 -10.16
CA ALA A 166 17.21 -12.10 -9.78
C ALA A 166 17.90 -13.00 -8.75
N ASP A 167 19.20 -13.19 -8.86
CA ASP A 167 20.03 -13.94 -7.89
C ASP A 167 20.22 -13.16 -6.57
N LYS A 168 19.71 -11.94 -6.47
CA LYS A 168 19.89 -11.04 -5.32
C LYS A 168 21.34 -10.68 -5.04
N ASP A 169 22.20 -10.77 -6.03
CA ASP A 169 23.56 -10.22 -5.95
C ASP A 169 23.52 -8.70 -6.12
N MET A 170 23.12 -8.03 -5.02
CA MET A 170 22.93 -6.58 -5.01
C MET A 170 24.23 -5.84 -5.30
N LYS A 171 25.39 -6.39 -4.94
CA LYS A 171 26.69 -5.76 -5.20
C LYS A 171 27.04 -5.80 -6.69
N ALA A 172 26.78 -6.91 -7.37
CA ALA A 172 26.96 -6.99 -8.82
C ALA A 172 25.94 -6.11 -9.53
N ALA A 173 24.66 -6.16 -9.15
CA ALA A 173 23.62 -5.31 -9.71
C ALA A 173 23.92 -3.81 -9.53
N GLU A 174 24.40 -3.38 -8.36
CA GLU A 174 24.78 -1.98 -8.10
C GLU A 174 25.92 -1.51 -9.01
N ARG A 175 26.94 -2.33 -9.21
CA ARG A 175 28.03 -2.02 -10.15
C ARG A 175 27.52 -1.81 -11.57
N PHE A 176 26.60 -2.64 -12.04
CA PHE A 176 25.99 -2.51 -13.36
C PHE A 176 25.11 -1.26 -13.46
N PHE A 177 24.36 -0.91 -12.41
CA PHE A 177 23.48 0.25 -12.40
C PHE A 177 24.17 1.58 -12.00
N SER A 178 25.46 1.58 -11.66
CA SER A 178 26.17 2.79 -11.26
C SER A 178 26.21 3.85 -12.39
N GLY A 179 26.50 3.42 -13.62
CA GLY A 179 26.49 4.26 -14.83
C GLY A 179 25.24 4.11 -15.70
N PHE A 180 24.15 3.55 -15.16
CA PHE A 180 23.00 3.16 -15.94
C PHE A 180 22.14 4.34 -16.40
N SER A 181 21.87 4.39 -17.71
CA SER A 181 20.81 5.21 -18.31
C SER A 181 19.77 4.28 -18.98
N PRO A 182 18.48 4.36 -18.61
CA PRO A 182 17.46 3.54 -19.26
C PRO A 182 17.35 3.78 -20.77
N LEU A 183 17.76 4.96 -21.24
CA LEU A 183 17.64 5.34 -22.65
C LEU A 183 18.67 4.65 -23.55
N ASP A 184 19.74 4.09 -22.99
CA ASP A 184 20.77 3.35 -23.71
C ASP A 184 20.31 1.96 -24.15
N TYR A 185 19.15 1.51 -23.68
CA TYR A 185 18.59 0.19 -23.95
C TYR A 185 17.42 0.26 -24.96
N PRO A 186 17.06 -0.87 -25.60
CA PRO A 186 15.90 -0.97 -26.48
C PRO A 186 14.60 -0.52 -25.78
N PRO A 187 13.68 0.16 -26.48
CA PRO A 187 12.44 0.68 -25.88
C PRO A 187 11.64 -0.35 -25.11
N SER A 188 11.62 -1.63 -25.56
CA SER A 188 10.92 -2.74 -24.92
C SER A 188 11.44 -3.13 -23.54
N MET A 189 12.64 -2.66 -23.16
CA MET A 189 13.31 -3.01 -21.89
C MET A 189 13.40 -1.84 -20.93
N ARG A 190 13.32 -0.60 -21.43
CA ARG A 190 13.64 0.63 -20.67
C ARG A 190 12.86 0.74 -19.37
N GLY A 191 11.56 0.43 -19.41
CA GLY A 191 10.68 0.53 -18.24
C GLY A 191 11.07 -0.45 -17.14
N GLN A 192 11.29 -1.72 -17.51
CA GLN A 192 11.66 -2.79 -16.60
C GLN A 192 13.04 -2.55 -15.97
N PHE A 193 14.02 -2.15 -16.80
CA PHE A 193 15.36 -1.84 -16.32
C PHE A 193 15.40 -0.62 -15.40
N ALA A 194 14.66 0.45 -15.73
CA ALA A 194 14.53 1.61 -14.85
C ALA A 194 13.90 1.23 -13.51
N PHE A 195 12.91 0.31 -13.54
CA PHE A 195 12.30 -0.21 -12.32
C PHE A 195 13.29 -1.02 -11.49
N ALA A 196 13.99 -2.01 -12.09
CA ALA A 196 14.99 -2.81 -11.40
C ALA A 196 16.12 -1.96 -10.80
N ALA A 197 16.63 -0.99 -11.57
CA ALA A 197 17.62 -0.03 -11.10
C ALA A 197 17.11 0.75 -9.87
N SER A 198 15.85 1.17 -9.86
CA SER A 198 15.26 1.89 -8.71
C SER A 198 15.25 1.06 -7.43
N ILE A 199 15.07 -0.25 -7.54
CA ILE A 199 15.11 -1.15 -6.38
C ILE A 199 16.53 -1.29 -5.86
N VAL A 200 17.50 -1.50 -6.76
CA VAL A 200 18.91 -1.69 -6.39
C VAL A 200 19.48 -0.44 -5.70
N VAL A 201 19.24 0.74 -6.27
CA VAL A 201 19.78 1.99 -5.71
C VAL A 201 18.97 2.53 -4.53
N GLY A 202 17.75 2.06 -4.33
CA GLY A 202 16.81 2.66 -3.38
C GLY A 202 17.24 2.62 -1.92
N ASN A 203 18.09 1.67 -1.54
CA ASN A 203 18.62 1.59 -0.19
C ASN A 203 19.68 2.66 0.10
N ALA A 204 20.45 3.06 -0.92
CA ALA A 204 21.52 4.05 -0.79
C ALA A 204 21.05 5.46 -1.17
N ASP A 205 20.20 5.59 -2.18
CA ASP A 205 19.74 6.88 -2.73
C ASP A 205 18.25 6.84 -3.10
N MET A 206 17.42 7.23 -2.14
CA MET A 206 15.97 7.31 -2.34
C MET A 206 15.58 8.34 -3.43
N ALA A 207 16.31 9.44 -3.58
CA ALA A 207 16.00 10.45 -4.57
C ALA A 207 16.29 9.96 -6.00
N LYS A 208 17.38 9.21 -6.19
CA LYS A 208 17.69 8.52 -7.45
C LYS A 208 16.66 7.44 -7.77
N ALA A 209 16.28 6.64 -6.76
CA ALA A 209 15.22 5.64 -6.92
C ALA A 209 13.90 6.26 -7.36
N GLU A 210 13.49 7.36 -6.76
CA GLU A 210 12.28 8.09 -7.14
C GLU A 210 12.34 8.58 -8.60
N LYS A 211 13.47 9.15 -9.04
CA LYS A 211 13.67 9.56 -10.45
C LYS A 211 13.54 8.38 -11.40
N LEU A 212 14.16 7.24 -11.07
CA LEU A 212 14.09 6.01 -11.86
C LEU A 212 12.67 5.44 -11.92
N LEU A 213 11.93 5.42 -10.82
CA LEU A 213 10.52 5.00 -10.80
C LEU A 213 9.64 5.92 -11.66
N ASN A 214 9.85 7.25 -11.59
CA ASN A 214 9.17 8.20 -12.46
C ASN A 214 9.52 8.02 -13.94
N THR A 215 10.74 7.61 -14.23
CA THR A 215 11.17 7.26 -15.60
C THR A 215 10.51 5.94 -16.04
N SER A 216 10.55 4.90 -15.20
CA SER A 216 9.95 3.60 -15.45
C SER A 216 8.46 3.72 -15.80
N ARG A 217 7.66 4.40 -14.97
CA ARG A 217 6.22 4.55 -15.21
C ARG A 217 5.88 5.32 -16.49
N ARG A 218 6.75 6.24 -16.93
CA ARG A 218 6.56 6.98 -18.18
C ARG A 218 6.96 6.20 -19.43
N LEU A 219 7.91 5.28 -19.28
CA LEU A 219 8.38 4.42 -20.37
C LEU A 219 7.53 3.16 -20.54
N ALA A 220 6.74 2.79 -19.54
CA ALA A 220 5.90 1.59 -19.51
C ALA A 220 4.43 1.91 -19.21
N VAL A 221 3.89 2.94 -19.87
CA VAL A 221 2.53 3.45 -19.65
C VAL A 221 1.48 2.36 -19.93
N GLY A 222 0.52 2.18 -19.01
CA GLY A 222 -0.58 1.22 -19.14
C GLY A 222 -0.22 -0.21 -18.76
N THR A 223 1.02 -0.46 -18.35
CA THR A 223 1.50 -1.82 -18.05
C THR A 223 1.57 -2.07 -16.54
N LEU A 224 1.76 -3.34 -16.16
CA LEU A 224 2.01 -3.76 -14.77
C LEU A 224 3.27 -3.10 -14.17
N ILE A 225 4.23 -2.71 -15.00
CA ILE A 225 5.43 -1.99 -14.55
C ILE A 225 5.08 -0.57 -14.09
N GLU A 226 4.23 0.15 -14.82
CA GLU A 226 3.73 1.45 -14.36
C GLU A 226 2.98 1.32 -13.04
N GLU A 227 2.08 0.34 -12.94
CA GLU A 227 1.32 0.09 -11.72
C GLU A 227 2.24 -0.16 -10.51
N THR A 228 3.25 -1.02 -10.69
CA THR A 228 4.20 -1.35 -9.63
C THR A 228 5.07 -0.16 -9.26
N ALA A 229 5.48 0.65 -10.24
CA ALA A 229 6.24 1.88 -10.00
C ALA A 229 5.41 2.91 -9.21
N LEU A 230 4.12 3.05 -9.52
CA LEU A 230 3.22 3.93 -8.75
C LEU A 230 3.07 3.47 -7.30
N ARG A 231 2.90 2.18 -7.04
CA ARG A 231 2.84 1.65 -5.66
C ARG A 231 4.11 1.94 -4.87
N ARG A 232 5.28 1.84 -5.51
CA ARG A 232 6.56 2.20 -4.89
C ARG A 232 6.69 3.70 -4.63
N LEU A 233 6.21 4.54 -5.57
CA LEU A 233 6.20 5.99 -5.39
C LEU A 233 5.29 6.42 -4.24
N VAL A 234 4.15 5.74 -4.02
CA VAL A 234 3.30 5.94 -2.83
C VAL A 234 4.09 5.68 -1.55
N GLN A 235 4.85 4.58 -1.49
CA GLN A 235 5.68 4.26 -0.34
C GLN A 235 6.77 5.31 -0.09
N ILE A 236 7.48 5.73 -1.15
CA ILE A 236 8.52 6.77 -1.06
C ILE A 236 7.92 8.10 -0.57
N ALA A 237 6.77 8.51 -1.12
CA ALA A 237 6.11 9.75 -0.71
C ALA A 237 5.72 9.71 0.77
N GLY A 238 5.22 8.56 1.27
CA GLY A 238 4.96 8.36 2.70
C GLY A 238 6.22 8.49 3.55
N MET A 239 7.32 7.79 3.19
CA MET A 239 8.59 7.86 3.91
C MET A 239 9.17 9.28 3.95
N LYS A 240 9.02 10.05 2.86
CA LYS A 240 9.40 11.45 2.79
C LYS A 240 8.44 12.38 3.51
N LYS A 241 7.29 11.87 3.96
CA LYS A 241 6.17 12.63 4.54
C LYS A 241 5.67 13.74 3.58
N ASP A 242 5.79 13.52 2.27
CA ASP A 242 5.34 14.46 1.25
C ASP A 242 3.88 14.16 0.86
N ALA A 243 2.96 14.81 1.58
CA ALA A 243 1.52 14.63 1.38
C ALA A 243 1.06 15.07 -0.03
N ARG A 244 1.68 16.10 -0.61
CA ARG A 244 1.34 16.56 -1.96
C ARG A 244 1.74 15.55 -3.03
N GLN A 245 2.93 14.98 -2.89
CA GLN A 245 3.38 13.91 -3.77
C GLN A 245 2.52 12.67 -3.60
N LEU A 246 2.24 12.27 -2.34
CA LEU A 246 1.39 11.12 -2.01
C LEU A 246 0.02 11.26 -2.67
N SER A 247 -0.65 12.41 -2.48
CA SER A 247 -1.96 12.70 -3.07
C SER A 247 -1.95 12.57 -4.60
N ARG A 248 -0.93 13.14 -5.28
CA ARG A 248 -0.81 13.05 -6.75
C ARG A 248 -0.60 11.63 -7.25
N VAL A 249 0.28 10.87 -6.60
CA VAL A 249 0.61 9.50 -7.05
C VAL A 249 -0.58 8.57 -6.81
N VAL A 250 -1.27 8.72 -5.68
CA VAL A 250 -2.49 7.95 -5.35
C VAL A 250 -3.60 8.23 -6.36
N ARG A 251 -3.82 9.49 -6.74
CA ARG A 251 -4.80 9.85 -7.77
C ARG A 251 -4.47 9.16 -9.09
N ASN A 252 -3.22 9.26 -9.56
CA ASN A 252 -2.80 8.61 -10.80
C ASN A 252 -3.02 7.10 -10.78
N TYR A 253 -2.75 6.45 -9.65
CA TYR A 253 -3.02 5.03 -9.48
C TYR A 253 -4.52 4.73 -9.54
N ASN A 254 -5.31 5.47 -8.77
CA ASN A 254 -6.74 5.22 -8.64
C ASN A 254 -7.51 5.44 -9.95
N GLU A 255 -7.11 6.43 -10.77
CA GLU A 255 -7.68 6.69 -12.08
C GLU A 255 -7.42 5.55 -13.08
N ARG A 256 -6.29 4.88 -12.96
CA ARG A 256 -5.82 3.95 -14.00
C ARG A 256 -5.88 2.48 -13.59
N PHE A 257 -5.69 2.17 -12.33
CA PHE A 257 -5.46 0.81 -11.82
C PHE A 257 -6.42 0.39 -10.71
N SER A 258 -7.51 1.11 -10.51
CA SER A 258 -8.50 0.78 -9.47
C SER A 258 -9.18 -0.58 -9.66
N ASN A 259 -9.19 -1.12 -10.88
CA ASN A 259 -9.72 -2.44 -11.20
C ASN A 259 -8.67 -3.55 -11.21
N SER A 260 -7.39 -3.21 -10.96
CA SER A 260 -6.31 -4.19 -10.93
C SER A 260 -6.50 -5.21 -9.80
N PRO A 261 -6.14 -6.49 -10.00
CA PRO A 261 -6.12 -7.48 -8.91
C PRO A 261 -5.15 -7.11 -7.77
N TYR A 262 -4.20 -6.20 -8.03
CA TYR A 262 -3.27 -5.68 -7.03
C TYR A 262 -3.79 -4.44 -6.28
N PHE A 263 -5.04 -4.03 -6.51
CA PHE A 263 -5.63 -2.88 -5.82
C PHE A 263 -5.63 -3.04 -4.29
N GLY A 264 -5.84 -4.27 -3.77
CA GLY A 264 -5.74 -4.55 -2.34
C GLY A 264 -4.36 -4.25 -1.75
N ASP A 265 -3.29 -4.64 -2.46
CA ASP A 265 -1.92 -4.32 -2.07
C ASP A 265 -1.64 -2.81 -2.11
N PHE A 266 -2.17 -2.12 -3.13
CA PHE A 266 -2.07 -0.67 -3.20
C PHE A 266 -2.77 0.00 -1.99
N VAL A 267 -3.98 -0.42 -1.63
CA VAL A 267 -4.71 0.09 -0.45
C VAL A 267 -3.86 -0.08 0.81
N ARG A 268 -3.24 -1.25 0.98
CA ARG A 268 -2.34 -1.51 2.12
C ARG A 268 -1.15 -0.56 2.15
N VAL A 269 -0.45 -0.39 1.04
CA VAL A 269 0.71 0.52 0.93
C VAL A 269 0.26 1.98 1.17
N PHE A 270 -0.88 2.37 0.65
CA PHE A 270 -1.40 3.73 0.79
C PHE A 270 -1.77 4.06 2.23
N TYR A 271 -2.54 3.20 2.94
CA TYR A 271 -2.86 3.50 4.33
C TYR A 271 -1.61 3.52 5.22
N GLN A 272 -0.64 2.63 4.99
CA GLN A 272 0.63 2.65 5.72
C GLN A 272 1.40 3.96 5.48
N SER A 273 1.41 4.45 4.24
CA SER A 273 2.03 5.73 3.90
C SER A 273 1.28 6.91 4.52
N SER A 274 -0.05 6.83 4.62
CA SER A 274 -0.88 7.87 5.24
C SER A 274 -0.61 8.03 6.74
N LEU A 275 -0.26 6.96 7.44
CA LEU A 275 0.14 6.99 8.85
C LEU A 275 1.42 7.78 9.11
N LEU A 276 2.26 7.96 8.09
CA LEU A 276 3.51 8.73 8.20
C LEU A 276 3.32 10.23 7.97
N ILE A 277 2.19 10.64 7.39
CA ILE A 277 1.88 12.05 7.09
C ILE A 277 1.61 12.81 8.39
N THR A 278 2.01 14.09 8.41
CA THR A 278 1.79 14.96 9.57
C THR A 278 0.30 15.33 9.72
N GLU A 279 -0.11 15.75 10.92
CA GLU A 279 -1.49 16.14 11.17
C GLU A 279 -1.91 17.36 10.34
N GLN A 280 -0.99 18.31 10.18
CA GLN A 280 -1.22 19.53 9.39
C GLN A 280 -1.44 19.23 7.91
N ASP A 281 -0.79 18.18 7.40
CA ASP A 281 -0.87 17.78 6.00
C ASP A 281 -1.98 16.75 5.71
N PHE A 282 -2.65 16.23 6.75
CA PHE A 282 -3.74 15.25 6.61
C PHE A 282 -4.84 15.71 5.63
N PRO A 283 -5.30 16.98 5.63
CA PRO A 283 -6.31 17.44 4.68
C PRO A 283 -5.93 17.30 3.21
N LEU A 284 -4.61 17.22 2.90
CA LEU A 284 -4.13 17.03 1.53
C LEU A 284 -4.34 15.59 1.01
N ILE A 285 -4.47 14.61 1.91
CA ILE A 285 -4.61 13.18 1.55
C ILE A 285 -6.00 12.62 1.89
N GLU A 286 -6.79 13.28 2.72
CA GLU A 286 -8.13 12.82 3.11
C GLU A 286 -9.04 12.53 1.90
N PRO A 287 -9.13 13.40 0.86
CA PRO A 287 -9.97 13.13 -0.31
C PRO A 287 -9.60 11.81 -1.01
N GLN A 288 -8.30 11.51 -1.12
CA GLN A 288 -7.81 10.27 -1.73
C GLN A 288 -8.10 9.05 -0.84
N LEU A 289 -8.01 9.19 0.49
CA LEU A 289 -8.39 8.11 1.41
C LEU A 289 -9.87 7.78 1.23
N ARG A 290 -10.73 8.79 1.21
CA ARG A 290 -12.17 8.63 1.00
C ARG A 290 -12.46 7.93 -0.33
N GLU A 291 -11.87 8.41 -1.42
CA GLU A 291 -12.08 7.86 -2.76
C GLU A 291 -11.61 6.40 -2.86
N VAL A 292 -10.43 6.07 -2.35
CA VAL A 292 -9.87 4.72 -2.39
C VAL A 292 -10.67 3.75 -1.53
N ILE A 293 -11.06 4.16 -0.31
CA ILE A 293 -11.81 3.30 0.62
C ILE A 293 -13.21 2.99 0.06
N THR A 294 -13.91 3.97 -0.52
CA THR A 294 -15.26 3.75 -1.07
C THR A 294 -15.31 2.77 -2.25
N ARG A 295 -14.18 2.47 -2.88
CA ARG A 295 -14.09 1.43 -3.93
C ARG A 295 -14.06 -0.01 -3.39
N LEU A 296 -13.83 -0.17 -2.10
CA LEU A 296 -13.83 -1.49 -1.46
C LEU A 296 -15.27 -1.93 -1.14
N SER A 297 -15.49 -3.24 -0.98
CA SER A 297 -16.75 -3.72 -0.42
C SER A 297 -16.95 -3.20 1.01
N PRO A 298 -18.20 -3.02 1.49
CA PRO A 298 -18.48 -2.48 2.83
C PRO A 298 -17.72 -3.20 3.96
N GLU A 299 -17.61 -4.51 3.88
CA GLU A 299 -16.85 -5.31 4.84
C GLU A 299 -15.35 -4.96 4.83
N LYS A 300 -14.74 -4.85 3.63
CA LYS A 300 -13.34 -4.46 3.49
C LYS A 300 -13.11 -2.99 3.88
N GLN A 301 -14.07 -2.11 3.59
CA GLN A 301 -14.03 -0.72 4.06
C GLN A 301 -13.92 -0.69 5.59
N LEU A 302 -14.87 -1.34 6.30
CA LEU A 302 -14.90 -1.39 7.75
C LEU A 302 -13.60 -1.96 8.33
N LYS A 303 -13.08 -3.04 7.74
CA LYS A 303 -11.81 -3.66 8.16
C LYS A 303 -10.63 -2.69 8.03
N VAL A 304 -10.50 -2.02 6.89
CA VAL A 304 -9.38 -1.11 6.62
C VAL A 304 -9.47 0.15 7.50
N VAL A 305 -10.64 0.78 7.64
CA VAL A 305 -10.77 2.00 8.47
C VAL A 305 -10.59 1.68 9.96
N SER A 306 -11.03 0.52 10.43
CA SER A 306 -10.78 0.08 11.81
C SER A 306 -9.28 -0.09 12.08
N LEU A 307 -8.55 -0.67 11.13
CA LEU A 307 -7.09 -0.81 11.23
C LEU A 307 -6.38 0.55 11.19
N ILE A 308 -6.83 1.46 10.31
CA ILE A 308 -6.30 2.83 10.25
C ILE A 308 -6.54 3.53 11.58
N ALA A 309 -7.76 3.49 12.13
CA ALA A 309 -8.10 4.15 13.39
C ALA A 309 -7.21 3.65 14.54
N GLN A 310 -7.06 2.33 14.67
CA GLN A 310 -6.21 1.69 15.67
C GLN A 310 -4.75 2.16 15.57
N LYS A 311 -4.16 2.05 14.37
CA LYS A 311 -2.76 2.40 14.15
C LYS A 311 -2.53 3.92 14.29
N ALA A 312 -3.48 4.73 13.84
CA ALA A 312 -3.39 6.19 13.92
C ALA A 312 -3.44 6.69 15.37
N VAL A 313 -4.28 6.11 16.24
CA VAL A 313 -4.28 6.39 17.70
C VAL A 313 -2.91 6.08 18.27
N GLY A 314 -2.37 4.87 18.01
CA GLY A 314 -1.05 4.49 18.52
C GLY A 314 0.08 5.40 18.04
N LEU A 315 -0.02 5.96 16.86
CA LEU A 315 0.97 6.89 16.29
C LEU A 315 0.69 8.36 16.63
N GLY A 316 -0.35 8.66 17.41
CA GLY A 316 -0.75 10.03 17.70
C GLY A 316 -1.19 10.81 16.47
N ARG A 317 -1.69 10.15 15.42
CA ARG A 317 -2.23 10.78 14.20
C ARG A 317 -3.72 11.06 14.38
N LEU A 318 -4.05 12.01 15.26
CA LEU A 318 -5.40 12.20 15.76
C LEU A 318 -6.44 12.57 14.68
N PRO A 319 -6.18 13.48 13.72
CA PRO A 319 -7.12 13.75 12.63
C PRO A 319 -7.41 12.52 11.78
N LEU A 320 -6.39 11.73 11.46
CA LEU A 320 -6.56 10.48 10.71
C LEU A 320 -7.32 9.42 11.52
N ALA A 321 -7.04 9.31 12.83
CA ALA A 321 -7.73 8.39 13.73
C ALA A 321 -9.22 8.72 13.82
N ARG A 322 -9.56 10.00 14.02
CA ARG A 322 -10.93 10.50 14.05
C ARG A 322 -11.65 10.21 12.74
N TRP A 323 -11.07 10.61 11.61
CA TRP A 323 -11.65 10.39 10.29
C TRP A 323 -11.95 8.89 10.05
N ALA A 324 -11.00 8.01 10.39
CA ALA A 324 -11.16 6.58 10.20
C ALA A 324 -12.23 5.99 11.12
N ALA A 325 -12.27 6.41 12.39
CA ALA A 325 -13.29 5.98 13.33
C ALA A 325 -14.70 6.47 12.91
N ASP A 326 -14.86 7.74 12.53
CA ASP A 326 -16.13 8.30 12.05
C ASP A 326 -16.62 7.56 10.79
N THR A 327 -15.71 7.27 9.85
CA THR A 327 -16.03 6.49 8.64
C THR A 327 -16.46 5.05 8.97
N GLY A 328 -15.78 4.41 9.93
CA GLY A 328 -16.12 3.05 10.36
C GLY A 328 -17.44 2.96 11.11
N LEU A 329 -17.74 3.96 11.97
CA LEU A 329 -19.00 4.05 12.70
C LEU A 329 -20.21 4.17 11.76
N ALA A 330 -20.06 4.84 10.63
CA ALA A 330 -21.10 4.91 9.61
C ALA A 330 -21.37 3.56 8.89
N LEU A 331 -20.46 2.59 8.99
CA LEU A 331 -20.54 1.30 8.31
C LEU A 331 -20.87 0.14 9.26
N THR A 332 -20.84 0.35 10.57
CA THR A 332 -20.97 -0.74 11.55
C THR A 332 -22.39 -0.81 12.15
N ALA A 333 -22.78 -2.01 12.59
CA ALA A 333 -24.03 -2.21 13.31
C ALA A 333 -23.92 -1.65 14.73
N SER A 334 -25.03 -1.07 15.20
CA SER A 334 -25.14 -0.56 16.56
C SER A 334 -24.92 -1.64 17.61
N ASN A 335 -24.29 -1.26 18.72
CA ASN A 335 -23.98 -2.12 19.85
C ASN A 335 -23.10 -3.33 19.52
N SER A 336 -22.33 -3.27 18.41
CA SER A 336 -21.36 -4.28 18.04
C SER A 336 -20.01 -4.09 18.76
N ALA A 337 -19.21 -5.14 18.89
CA ALA A 337 -17.84 -5.04 19.42
C ALA A 337 -16.97 -4.08 18.58
N VAL A 338 -17.23 -4.00 17.27
CA VAL A 338 -16.52 -3.09 16.37
C VAL A 338 -16.89 -1.64 16.68
N GLU A 339 -18.16 -1.33 16.92
CA GLU A 339 -18.61 0.02 17.30
C GLU A 339 -17.94 0.47 18.60
N HIS A 340 -17.90 -0.36 19.63
CA HIS A 340 -17.23 -0.03 20.89
C HIS A 340 -15.73 0.25 20.71
N ARG A 341 -15.04 -0.52 19.86
CA ARG A 341 -13.63 -0.23 19.52
C ARG A 341 -13.47 1.08 18.76
N LEU A 342 -14.32 1.34 17.77
CA LEU A 342 -14.26 2.58 16.99
C LEU A 342 -14.59 3.81 17.86
N ASN A 343 -15.57 3.71 18.77
CA ASN A 343 -15.84 4.77 19.75
C ASN A 343 -14.66 5.01 20.68
N LEU A 344 -13.92 3.97 21.09
CA LEU A 344 -12.70 4.12 21.86
C LEU A 344 -11.62 4.89 21.09
N TYR A 345 -11.38 4.54 19.82
CA TYR A 345 -10.40 5.25 19.00
C TYR A 345 -10.83 6.70 18.71
N ARG A 346 -12.12 6.94 18.50
CA ARG A 346 -12.69 8.27 18.33
C ARG A 346 -12.51 9.10 19.59
N ALA A 347 -12.84 8.56 20.75
CA ALA A 347 -12.66 9.23 22.02
C ALA A 347 -11.19 9.58 22.28
N ALA A 348 -10.26 8.64 22.03
CA ALA A 348 -8.82 8.88 22.15
C ALA A 348 -8.34 10.02 21.23
N ALA A 349 -8.91 10.13 20.01
CA ALA A 349 -8.56 11.17 19.06
C ALA A 349 -9.14 12.56 19.43
N LEU A 350 -10.30 12.61 20.09
CA LEU A 350 -10.98 13.84 20.49
C LEU A 350 -10.45 14.42 21.81
N LEU A 351 -9.92 13.55 22.69
CA LEU A 351 -9.58 13.89 24.07
C LEU A 351 -8.57 15.03 24.23
N PRO A 352 -7.52 15.20 23.40
CA PRO A 352 -6.55 16.27 23.58
C PRO A 352 -7.05 17.67 23.24
N ASN A 353 -8.17 17.79 22.56
CA ASN A 353 -8.76 19.09 22.25
C ASN A 353 -9.84 19.45 23.28
N ARG A 354 -9.69 20.62 23.93
CA ARG A 354 -10.63 21.12 24.93
C ARG A 354 -12.07 21.20 24.43
N GLU A 355 -12.28 21.61 23.18
CA GLU A 355 -13.62 21.77 22.59
C GLU A 355 -14.35 20.43 22.41
N THR A 356 -13.61 19.34 22.25
CA THR A 356 -14.15 18.00 22.01
C THR A 356 -14.00 17.04 23.20
N MET A 357 -13.41 17.51 24.30
CA MET A 357 -13.13 16.67 25.47
C MET A 357 -14.40 16.12 26.12
N ASP A 358 -15.45 16.89 26.23
CA ASP A 358 -16.71 16.45 26.86
C ASP A 358 -17.39 15.39 25.99
N GLU A 359 -17.31 15.52 24.66
CA GLU A 359 -17.75 14.48 23.73
C GLU A 359 -16.92 13.20 23.92
N ALA A 360 -15.59 13.31 24.05
CA ALA A 360 -14.73 12.16 24.31
C ALA A 360 -15.09 11.43 25.60
N LYS A 361 -15.37 12.17 26.69
CA LYS A 361 -15.80 11.59 27.98
C LYS A 361 -17.15 10.88 27.87
N MET A 362 -18.12 11.45 27.14
CA MET A 362 -19.41 10.79 26.91
C MET A 362 -19.22 9.48 26.13
N LEU A 363 -18.39 9.49 25.10
CA LEU A 363 -18.07 8.26 24.34
C LEU A 363 -17.45 7.19 25.22
N LEU A 364 -16.46 7.56 26.07
CA LEU A 364 -15.81 6.62 27.00
C LEU A 364 -16.81 6.00 27.98
N GLY A 365 -17.77 6.80 28.51
CA GLY A 365 -18.81 6.30 29.41
C GLY A 365 -19.81 5.34 28.75
N GLY A 366 -19.98 5.40 27.44
CA GLY A 366 -20.84 4.51 26.67
C GLY A 366 -20.18 3.19 26.20
N ILE A 367 -18.88 2.99 26.47
CA ILE A 367 -18.17 1.80 26.01
C ILE A 367 -18.37 0.62 26.96
N SER A 368 -18.95 -0.49 26.47
CA SER A 368 -19.05 -1.73 27.22
C SER A 368 -17.74 -2.49 27.25
N ARG A 369 -17.18 -2.71 28.44
CA ARG A 369 -15.93 -3.47 28.65
C ARG A 369 -16.06 -4.94 28.21
N GLU A 370 -17.24 -5.53 28.35
CA GLU A 370 -17.51 -6.93 27.99
C GLU A 370 -17.38 -7.20 26.47
N LYS A 371 -17.49 -6.14 25.66
CA LYS A 371 -17.38 -6.20 24.20
C LYS A 371 -15.98 -5.91 23.68
N LEU A 372 -15.05 -5.63 24.58
CA LEU A 372 -13.67 -5.36 24.25
C LEU A 372 -12.79 -6.55 24.62
N ASP A 373 -11.78 -6.83 23.80
CA ASP A 373 -10.71 -7.73 24.16
C ASP A 373 -9.75 -7.09 25.18
N HIS A 374 -8.86 -7.90 25.74
CA HIS A 374 -7.94 -7.49 26.81
C HIS A 374 -7.11 -6.24 26.43
N ASN A 375 -6.62 -6.16 25.20
CA ASN A 375 -5.79 -5.02 24.77
C ASN A 375 -6.61 -3.75 24.65
N HIS A 376 -7.85 -3.83 24.15
CA HIS A 376 -8.75 -2.69 24.09
C HIS A 376 -9.24 -2.24 25.46
N ILE A 377 -9.39 -3.16 26.43
CA ILE A 377 -9.68 -2.82 27.82
C ILE A 377 -8.53 -2.01 28.41
N ARG A 378 -7.28 -2.43 28.21
CA ARG A 378 -6.08 -1.66 28.66
C ARG A 378 -6.02 -0.26 28.02
N LEU A 379 -6.33 -0.17 26.74
CA LEU A 379 -6.40 1.12 26.04
C LEU A 379 -7.52 2.00 26.63
N LEU A 380 -8.70 1.45 26.90
CA LEU A 380 -9.82 2.13 27.52
C LEU A 380 -9.42 2.72 28.88
N ASP A 381 -8.76 1.91 29.73
CA ASP A 381 -8.30 2.31 31.05
C ASP A 381 -7.28 3.48 30.94
N ALA A 382 -6.31 3.35 30.01
CA ALA A 382 -5.29 4.40 29.81
C ALA A 382 -5.90 5.72 29.28
N VAL A 383 -6.85 5.62 28.32
CA VAL A 383 -7.52 6.81 27.77
C VAL A 383 -8.43 7.46 28.82
N THR A 384 -9.11 6.67 29.68
CA THR A 384 -9.95 7.17 30.77
C THR A 384 -9.10 7.87 31.85
N GLU A 385 -7.96 7.30 32.22
CA GLU A 385 -7.00 7.93 33.13
C GLU A 385 -6.49 9.26 32.57
N LEU A 386 -6.13 9.27 31.26
CA LEU A 386 -5.69 10.50 30.58
C LEU A 386 -6.80 11.56 30.57
N ALA A 387 -8.06 11.17 30.36
CA ALA A 387 -9.21 12.07 30.39
C ALA A 387 -9.39 12.75 31.76
N GLY A 388 -9.19 12.00 32.84
CA GLY A 388 -9.21 12.54 34.21
C GLY A 388 -8.11 13.57 34.44
N ARG A 389 -6.89 13.27 34.02
CA ARG A 389 -5.72 14.17 34.18
C ARG A 389 -5.87 15.46 33.35
N LEU A 390 -6.22 15.35 32.08
CA LEU A 390 -6.42 16.51 31.21
C LEU A 390 -7.60 17.38 31.69
N GLY A 391 -8.67 16.78 32.20
CA GLY A 391 -9.79 17.50 32.78
C GLY A 391 -9.39 18.36 33.96
N PHE A 392 -8.52 17.85 34.84
CA PHE A 392 -7.95 18.58 35.96
C PHE A 392 -7.06 19.75 35.51
N ASP A 393 -6.16 19.50 34.56
CA ASP A 393 -5.26 20.52 34.02
C ASP A 393 -5.98 21.66 33.32
N PHE A 394 -7.08 21.38 32.60
CA PHE A 394 -7.88 22.41 31.97
C PHE A 394 -8.66 23.25 32.98
N GLN A 395 -9.19 22.66 34.04
CA GLN A 395 -9.86 23.40 35.10
C GLN A 395 -8.89 24.33 35.84
N GLN A 396 -7.68 23.85 36.15
CA GLN A 396 -6.67 24.71 36.80
C GLN A 396 -6.23 25.88 35.92
N ARG A 397 -6.14 25.69 34.59
CA ARG A 397 -5.82 26.79 33.65
C ARG A 397 -6.91 27.82 33.50
N GLU A 398 -8.18 27.47 33.73
CA GLU A 398 -9.30 28.43 33.74
C GLU A 398 -9.32 29.30 35.01
N GLU A 399 -8.88 28.75 36.14
CA GLU A 399 -8.83 29.52 37.40
C GLU A 399 -7.60 30.44 37.48
N ALA A 400 -6.52 30.16 36.75
CA ALA A 400 -5.29 30.93 36.73
C ALA A 400 -5.36 32.35 36.12
N PRO A 401 -6.25 32.73 35.17
CA PRO A 401 -6.25 34.07 34.57
C PRO A 401 -6.88 35.14 35.43
N ARG A 402 -7.76 34.78 36.38
CA ARG A 402 -8.48 35.79 37.21
C ARG A 402 -7.60 36.41 38.31
N ILE A 403 -6.50 35.76 38.68
CA ILE A 403 -5.59 36.26 39.74
C ILE A 403 -4.52 37.20 39.17
N LYS A 404 -4.13 37.06 37.88
CA LYS A 404 -3.07 37.90 37.31
C LYS A 404 -3.46 39.33 36.98
N THR A 405 -4.73 39.61 36.72
CA THR A 405 -5.19 40.99 36.40
C THR A 405 -5.33 41.86 37.65
N ALA A 406 -5.59 41.26 38.82
CA ALA A 406 -5.70 41.98 40.08
C ALA A 406 -4.33 42.29 40.77
N MET A 407 -3.27 41.54 40.44
CA MET A 407 -1.94 41.74 41.03
C MET A 407 -1.00 42.62 40.20
N LEU A 408 -1.24 42.79 38.87
CA LEU A 408 -0.42 43.67 38.02
C LEU A 408 -0.59 45.18 38.33
N GLY A 409 -1.60 45.56 39.10
CA GLY A 409 -1.79 46.96 39.60
C GLY A 409 -1.00 47.31 40.86
N ARG A 410 -0.35 46.36 41.53
CA ARG A 410 0.32 46.61 42.81
C ARG A 410 1.83 46.34 42.85
N MET A 411 2.46 45.89 41.75
CA MET A 411 3.92 45.55 41.76
C MET A 411 4.76 46.27 40.70
N ALA A 412 4.49 47.54 40.47
CA ALA A 412 5.44 48.44 39.80
C ALA A 412 6.57 48.91 40.76
N GLY A 413 6.98 48.13 41.71
CA GLY A 413 7.91 48.60 42.77
C GLY A 413 8.85 47.55 43.40
N LYS A 414 9.11 46.38 42.78
CA LYS A 414 10.19 45.50 43.28
C LYS A 414 10.75 44.65 42.11
N GLN A 415 11.66 45.25 41.42
CA GLN A 415 12.63 44.50 40.60
C GLN A 415 13.82 44.07 41.53
N MET A 416 14.31 42.83 41.25
CA MET A 416 15.52 42.19 41.78
C MET A 416 15.32 41.26 42.99
N ALA A 417 14.84 40.07 42.72
CA ALA A 417 15.24 38.80 43.34
C ALA A 417 14.32 37.70 42.78
N ASP A 418 14.73 36.96 41.74
CA ASP A 418 14.19 35.65 41.38
C ASP A 418 14.72 35.19 40.01
N ALA A 419 16.03 35.15 39.86
CA ALA A 419 16.67 34.44 38.75
C ALA A 419 16.82 32.93 39.02
N GLN A 420 16.62 32.49 40.29
CA GLN A 420 16.81 31.09 40.68
C GLN A 420 15.54 30.22 40.60
N THR A 421 14.34 30.80 40.44
CA THR A 421 13.08 30.03 40.38
C THR A 421 12.72 29.58 38.98
N LYS A 422 13.37 30.12 37.94
CA LYS A 422 13.08 29.74 36.54
C LYS A 422 13.78 28.45 36.08
N GLU A 423 14.90 28.11 36.66
CA GLU A 423 15.64 26.86 36.34
C GLU A 423 14.92 25.62 36.90
N GLY A 424 14.37 25.71 38.12
CA GLY A 424 13.65 24.59 38.75
C GLY A 424 12.37 24.19 38.03
N ILE A 425 11.62 25.16 37.49
CA ILE A 425 10.38 24.90 36.76
C ILE A 425 10.66 24.33 35.35
N ALA A 426 11.77 24.75 34.72
CA ALA A 426 12.16 24.20 33.43
C ALA A 426 12.62 22.72 33.52
N ASP A 427 13.31 22.37 34.61
CA ASP A 427 13.75 20.97 34.87
C ASP A 427 12.57 20.07 35.25
N GLU A 428 11.58 20.56 35.98
CA GLU A 428 10.37 19.81 36.34
C GLU A 428 9.48 19.54 35.11
N VAL A 429 9.32 20.54 34.24
CA VAL A 429 8.61 20.40 32.97
C VAL A 429 9.34 19.48 32.01
N ALA A 430 10.68 19.53 31.95
CA ALA A 430 11.49 18.62 31.15
C ALA A 430 11.39 17.16 31.64
N THR A 431 11.38 16.96 32.97
CA THR A 431 11.27 15.65 33.60
C THR A 431 9.87 15.05 33.40
N GLU A 432 8.80 15.83 33.52
CA GLU A 432 7.43 15.38 33.24
C GLU A 432 7.23 15.12 31.74
N SER A 433 7.79 15.93 30.86
CA SER A 433 7.78 15.70 29.41
C SER A 433 8.47 14.40 29.02
N GLN A 434 9.60 14.06 29.67
CA GLN A 434 10.30 12.79 29.46
C GLN A 434 9.49 11.58 29.96
N LYS A 435 8.77 11.70 31.07
CA LYS A 435 7.88 10.65 31.58
C LYS A 435 6.68 10.42 30.64
N VAL A 436 6.12 11.48 30.06
CA VAL A 436 5.05 11.39 29.05
C VAL A 436 5.55 10.72 27.76
N ILE A 437 6.78 11.04 27.32
CA ILE A 437 7.40 10.42 26.16
C ILE A 437 7.69 8.94 26.41
N ALA A 438 8.23 8.57 27.58
CA ALA A 438 8.50 7.17 27.91
C ALA A 438 7.21 6.32 28.02
N ARG A 439 6.11 6.89 28.54
CA ARG A 439 4.81 6.22 28.56
C ARG A 439 4.18 6.11 27.18
N ARG A 440 4.34 7.12 26.34
CA ARG A 440 3.96 7.03 24.92
C ARG A 440 4.67 5.86 24.24
N ASP A 441 5.98 5.73 24.45
CA ASP A 441 6.78 4.68 23.82
C ASP A 441 6.40 3.28 24.32
N ALA A 442 6.05 3.14 25.61
CA ALA A 442 5.52 1.90 26.18
C ALA A 442 4.11 1.53 25.61
N LEU A 443 3.25 2.52 25.39
CA LEU A 443 1.98 2.33 24.69
C LEU A 443 2.18 1.93 23.21
N PHE A 444 3.23 2.43 22.59
CA PHE A 444 3.63 2.07 21.23
C PHE A 444 4.05 0.60 21.10
N GLU A 445 4.85 0.08 22.05
CA GLU A 445 5.21 -1.34 22.07
C GLU A 445 3.98 -2.22 22.23
N GLN A 446 3.08 -1.86 23.14
CA GLN A 446 1.83 -2.61 23.36
C GLN A 446 0.88 -2.63 22.16
N LEU A 447 0.83 -1.55 21.36
CA LEU A 447 0.01 -1.49 20.15
C LEU A 447 0.64 -2.23 18.95
N ASN A 448 1.96 -2.38 18.94
CA ASN A 448 2.66 -3.17 17.93
C ASN A 448 2.58 -4.69 18.16
N GLU A 449 2.31 -5.10 19.40
CA GLU A 449 2.07 -6.51 19.78
C GLU A 449 0.65 -6.99 19.39
N LEU A 450 -0.25 -6.09 18.96
CA LEU A 450 -1.54 -6.48 18.39
C LEU A 450 -1.28 -7.14 17.03
N GLU A 451 -1.63 -8.43 16.91
CA GLU A 451 -1.44 -9.23 15.71
C GLU A 451 -1.95 -8.51 14.45
N PRO A 452 -1.19 -8.56 13.33
CA PRO A 452 -1.63 -7.98 12.07
C PRO A 452 -2.88 -8.72 11.60
N VAL A 453 -3.96 -8.00 11.42
CA VAL A 453 -5.18 -8.53 10.79
C VAL A 453 -4.83 -8.86 9.34
N GLU A 454 -4.69 -10.15 9.02
CA GLU A 454 -4.49 -10.61 7.65
C GLU A 454 -5.70 -10.21 6.79
N LEU A 455 -5.42 -9.39 5.78
CA LEU A 455 -6.34 -9.09 4.69
C LEU A 455 -6.28 -10.26 3.69
N LYS A 456 -7.03 -11.33 3.94
CA LYS A 456 -7.28 -12.38 2.93
C LYS A 456 -8.34 -11.93 1.94
#